data_62bd08a2d00ea795515b8c21ea5e6114
#
_entry.id   62bd08a2d00ea795515b8c21ea5e6114
#
_cell.length_a   1.000
_cell.length_b   1.000
_cell.length_c   1.000
_cell.angle_alpha   90.00
_cell.angle_beta   90.00
_cell.angle_gamma   90.00
#
_symmetry.space_group_name_H-M   'P 1'
#
loop_
_entity.id
_entity.type
_entity.pdbx_description
1 polymer ?
#
loop_
_entity_poly.entity_id
_entity_poly.type
_entity_poly.pdbx_seq_one_letter_code
_entity_poly.pdbx_strand_id
1 'polypeptide(L)'
;EADAAGTSVALSSDGQMLAIGVPDADGNGENSGLVRLYEWDAGTWSQLGGDINGEAFGDAAGTSVALSSDGQTVAIGAPQHADSGRDSGQLRVYQWNGSSWVQMGASIDGYEGGDALGTSVALSSDGQTIAIGAPGNDGNGLSSGHVRVYQWNGNSWLQIGEDINGKVKADLSGTSVSLSSNGEIVAIGAPGNDGNGSDSGHVTIYQWGGHSWLQLGG
;
A
#
# COMPACT_ATOMS: atom_id res chain seq x y z
N GLU A 1 -12.54 21.56 -7.70
CA GLU A 1 -12.10 21.13 -6.37
C GLU A 1 -10.62 20.73 -6.42
N ALA A 2 -9.98 20.65 -5.27
CA ALA A 2 -8.54 20.34 -5.21
C ALA A 2 -8.37 18.83 -5.14
N ASP A 3 -8.06 18.18 -6.26
CA ASP A 3 -8.01 16.71 -6.38
C ASP A 3 -6.75 16.08 -5.74
N ALA A 4 -5.79 16.90 -5.26
CA ALA A 4 -4.53 16.49 -4.64
C ALA A 4 -3.68 15.51 -5.49
N ALA A 5 -3.64 15.73 -6.81
CA ALA A 5 -2.82 14.92 -7.71
C ALA A 5 -1.33 14.95 -7.31
N GLY A 6 -0.71 13.76 -7.22
CA GLY A 6 0.68 13.63 -6.80
C GLY A 6 0.88 13.46 -5.28
N THR A 7 -0.20 13.20 -4.52
CA THR A 7 -0.08 12.80 -3.11
C THR A 7 0.82 11.57 -2.96
N SER A 8 0.73 10.64 -3.90
CA SER A 8 1.66 9.52 -4.03
C SER A 8 2.11 9.35 -5.48
N VAL A 9 3.36 8.92 -5.67
CA VAL A 9 3.94 8.65 -6.98
C VAL A 9 4.83 7.41 -6.92
N ALA A 10 4.89 6.64 -8.00
CA ALA A 10 5.81 5.53 -8.16
C ALA A 10 6.33 5.46 -9.60
N LEU A 11 7.60 5.08 -9.77
CA LEU A 11 8.25 4.86 -11.07
C LEU A 11 8.66 3.39 -11.23
N SER A 12 8.58 2.87 -12.45
CA SER A 12 9.26 1.62 -12.82
C SER A 12 10.78 1.76 -12.75
N SER A 13 11.49 0.65 -12.68
CA SER A 13 12.96 0.65 -12.55
C SER A 13 13.71 1.34 -13.68
N ASP A 14 13.14 1.31 -14.88
CA ASP A 14 13.68 1.96 -16.07
C ASP A 14 13.22 3.42 -16.24
N GLY A 15 12.31 3.88 -15.36
CA GLY A 15 11.72 5.21 -15.38
C GLY A 15 10.76 5.45 -16.56
N GLN A 16 10.29 4.39 -17.22
CA GLN A 16 9.38 4.52 -18.36
C GLN A 16 7.90 4.49 -17.97
N MET A 17 7.57 3.98 -16.77
CA MET A 17 6.22 3.94 -16.22
C MET A 17 6.11 4.80 -14.97
N LEU A 18 5.04 5.59 -14.87
CA LEU A 18 4.73 6.46 -13.74
C LEU A 18 3.29 6.20 -13.27
N ALA A 19 3.11 5.94 -11.98
CA ALA A 19 1.81 5.96 -11.31
C ALA A 19 1.68 7.23 -10.47
N ILE A 20 0.50 7.86 -10.52
CA ILE A 20 0.15 9.08 -9.78
C ILE A 20 -1.14 8.83 -9.01
N GLY A 21 -1.10 8.92 -7.69
CA GLY A 21 -2.27 8.90 -6.83
C GLY A 21 -2.93 10.28 -6.72
N VAL A 22 -4.26 10.27 -6.73
CA VAL A 22 -5.14 11.46 -6.70
C VAL A 22 -6.28 11.20 -5.71
N PRO A 23 -6.02 11.18 -4.39
CA PRO A 23 -6.96 10.66 -3.40
C PRO A 23 -8.26 11.47 -3.24
N ASP A 24 -8.23 12.76 -3.54
CA ASP A 24 -9.41 13.63 -3.39
C ASP A 24 -10.22 13.76 -4.69
N ALA A 25 -9.92 12.97 -5.74
CA ALA A 25 -10.69 12.99 -6.97
C ALA A 25 -12.08 12.34 -6.82
N ASP A 26 -13.07 12.84 -7.57
CA ASP A 26 -14.49 12.52 -7.43
C ASP A 26 -15.00 11.44 -8.44
N GLY A 27 -14.11 10.54 -8.92
CA GLY A 27 -14.44 9.61 -10.02
C GLY A 27 -15.70 8.75 -9.80
N ASN A 28 -15.84 8.09 -8.66
CA ASN A 28 -17.00 7.29 -8.26
C ASN A 28 -17.74 7.84 -7.03
N GLY A 29 -17.56 9.10 -6.73
CA GLY A 29 -18.10 9.82 -5.60
C GLY A 29 -17.10 10.81 -5.05
N GLU A 30 -17.55 11.78 -4.25
CA GLU A 30 -16.71 12.81 -3.65
C GLU A 30 -15.57 12.13 -2.87
N ASN A 31 -14.31 12.50 -3.15
CA ASN A 31 -13.10 11.93 -2.55
C ASN A 31 -12.99 10.40 -2.65
N SER A 32 -13.58 9.78 -3.68
CA SER A 32 -13.36 8.35 -3.92
C SER A 32 -11.90 8.06 -4.27
N GLY A 33 -11.21 9.05 -4.81
CA GLY A 33 -9.83 8.95 -5.28
C GLY A 33 -9.69 8.18 -6.60
N LEU A 34 -8.52 8.28 -7.19
CA LEU A 34 -8.14 7.52 -8.38
C LEU A 34 -6.62 7.41 -8.51
N VAL A 35 -6.18 6.53 -9.42
CA VAL A 35 -4.79 6.44 -9.86
C VAL A 35 -4.73 6.53 -11.37
N ARG A 36 -3.76 7.32 -11.89
CA ARG A 36 -3.41 7.41 -13.30
C ARG A 36 -2.03 6.83 -13.55
N LEU A 37 -1.93 6.06 -14.61
CA LEU A 37 -0.66 5.52 -15.07
C LEU A 37 -0.26 6.14 -16.39
N TYR A 38 1.03 6.43 -16.53
CA TYR A 38 1.61 7.05 -17.70
C TYR A 38 2.81 6.24 -18.18
N GLU A 39 2.98 6.18 -19.48
CA GLU A 39 4.14 5.62 -20.15
C GLU A 39 4.93 6.74 -20.84
N TRP A 40 6.27 6.69 -20.73
CA TRP A 40 7.16 7.58 -21.44
C TRP A 40 7.42 7.05 -22.84
N ASP A 41 7.01 7.78 -23.87
CA ASP A 41 7.27 7.47 -25.26
C ASP A 41 7.80 8.69 -25.99
N ALA A 42 9.01 8.53 -26.57
CA ALA A 42 9.65 9.47 -27.50
C ALA A 42 9.64 10.95 -27.05
N GLY A 43 9.74 11.23 -25.75
CA GLY A 43 9.83 12.59 -25.22
C GLY A 43 8.54 13.14 -24.63
N THR A 44 7.49 12.31 -24.47
CA THR A 44 6.22 12.69 -23.85
C THR A 44 5.70 11.60 -22.92
N TRP A 45 5.01 12.03 -21.85
CA TRP A 45 4.23 11.13 -21.02
C TRP A 45 2.81 11.00 -21.60
N SER A 46 2.41 9.78 -21.91
CA SER A 46 1.07 9.46 -22.39
C SER A 46 0.34 8.59 -21.37
N GLN A 47 -0.92 8.89 -21.07
CA GLN A 47 -1.68 8.07 -20.15
C GLN A 47 -1.87 6.66 -20.70
N LEU A 48 -1.56 5.64 -19.90
CA LEU A 48 -1.69 4.23 -20.25
C LEU A 48 -2.97 3.65 -19.64
N GLY A 49 -3.96 3.42 -20.48
CA GLY A 49 -5.28 2.95 -20.08
C GLY A 49 -6.17 4.05 -19.49
N GLY A 50 -7.26 3.64 -18.85
CA GLY A 50 -8.18 4.55 -18.15
C GLY A 50 -7.75 4.81 -16.71
N ASP A 51 -8.42 5.79 -16.06
CA ASP A 51 -8.27 6.05 -14.63
C ASP A 51 -8.73 4.81 -13.82
N ILE A 52 -7.98 4.45 -12.79
CA ILE A 52 -8.37 3.42 -11.83
C ILE A 52 -9.01 4.12 -10.63
N ASN A 53 -10.33 4.16 -10.61
CA ASN A 53 -11.10 4.88 -9.59
C ASN A 53 -11.22 4.11 -8.27
N GLY A 54 -11.35 4.83 -7.15
CA GLY A 54 -11.85 4.30 -5.89
C GLY A 54 -13.26 3.70 -6.07
N GLU A 55 -13.69 2.84 -5.16
CA GLU A 55 -14.96 2.13 -5.30
C GLU A 55 -16.14 2.97 -4.83
N ALA A 56 -15.96 3.77 -3.77
CA ALA A 56 -17.03 4.51 -3.14
C ALA A 56 -16.58 5.90 -2.64
N PHE A 57 -17.59 6.69 -2.24
CA PHE A 57 -17.40 7.97 -1.57
C PHE A 57 -16.43 7.88 -0.41
N GLY A 58 -15.43 8.76 -0.40
CA GLY A 58 -14.50 8.92 0.71
C GLY A 58 -13.39 7.87 0.82
N ASP A 59 -13.24 6.94 -0.13
CA ASP A 59 -12.24 5.87 -0.08
C ASP A 59 -10.79 6.37 -0.07
N ALA A 60 -10.55 7.53 -0.66
CA ALA A 60 -9.24 8.14 -0.85
C ALA A 60 -8.24 7.20 -1.58
N ALA A 61 -8.71 6.48 -2.62
CA ALA A 61 -7.86 5.59 -3.42
C ALA A 61 -6.72 6.37 -4.07
N GLY A 62 -5.49 5.83 -4.00
CA GLY A 62 -4.29 6.54 -4.45
C GLY A 62 -3.60 7.36 -3.34
N THR A 63 -4.04 7.23 -2.08
CA THR A 63 -3.26 7.74 -0.93
C THR A 63 -1.84 7.16 -0.93
N SER A 64 -1.71 5.90 -1.29
CA SER A 64 -0.42 5.24 -1.54
C SER A 64 -0.46 4.44 -2.83
N VAL A 65 0.66 4.43 -3.57
CA VAL A 65 0.84 3.63 -4.79
C VAL A 65 2.22 3.00 -4.82
N ALA A 66 2.32 1.79 -5.39
CA ALA A 66 3.59 1.14 -5.69
C ALA A 66 3.53 0.46 -7.06
N LEU A 67 4.65 0.47 -7.80
CA LEU A 67 4.80 -0.20 -9.10
C LEU A 67 5.81 -1.34 -9.01
N SER A 68 5.57 -2.42 -9.76
CA SER A 68 6.59 -3.43 -10.07
C SER A 68 7.73 -2.83 -10.90
N SER A 69 8.87 -3.49 -10.92
CA SER A 69 10.06 -3.01 -11.65
C SER A 69 9.81 -2.79 -13.14
N ASP A 70 8.97 -3.61 -13.76
CA ASP A 70 8.59 -3.51 -15.17
C ASP A 70 7.41 -2.56 -15.43
N GLY A 71 6.83 -1.97 -14.35
CA GLY A 71 5.68 -1.09 -14.43
C GLY A 71 4.36 -1.77 -14.83
N GLN A 72 4.33 -3.12 -14.90
CA GLN A 72 3.14 -3.85 -15.36
C GLN A 72 2.16 -4.20 -14.22
N THR A 73 2.57 -4.03 -12.95
CA THR A 73 1.72 -4.27 -11.78
C THR A 73 1.71 -3.01 -10.91
N VAL A 74 0.52 -2.56 -10.49
CA VAL A 74 0.33 -1.43 -9.59
C VAL A 74 -0.50 -1.85 -8.38
N ALA A 75 -0.02 -1.50 -7.17
CA ALA A 75 -0.75 -1.63 -5.91
C ALA A 75 -1.26 -0.24 -5.49
N ILE A 76 -2.53 -0.16 -5.07
CA ILE A 76 -3.25 1.08 -4.76
C ILE A 76 -3.89 0.97 -3.38
N GLY A 77 -3.45 1.80 -2.44
CA GLY A 77 -4.05 1.91 -1.12
C GLY A 77 -5.19 2.94 -1.09
N ALA A 78 -6.25 2.57 -0.37
CA ALA A 78 -7.45 3.36 -0.11
C ALA A 78 -7.77 3.29 1.40
N PRO A 79 -7.05 4.04 2.26
CA PRO A 79 -7.10 3.85 3.71
C PRO A 79 -8.42 4.24 4.38
N GLN A 80 -9.26 5.02 3.70
CA GLN A 80 -10.57 5.42 4.21
C GLN A 80 -11.73 4.52 3.74
N HIS A 81 -11.44 3.49 2.93
CA HIS A 81 -12.46 2.52 2.52
C HIS A 81 -13.15 1.87 3.74
N ALA A 82 -14.47 1.58 3.62
CA ALA A 82 -15.30 1.35 4.81
C ALA A 82 -16.05 0.01 4.84
N ASP A 83 -15.64 -1.01 4.06
CA ASP A 83 -16.34 -2.30 3.99
C ASP A 83 -16.35 -3.07 5.32
N SER A 84 -15.25 -3.03 6.08
CA SER A 84 -15.14 -3.65 7.41
C SER A 84 -15.36 -2.68 8.59
N GLY A 85 -15.87 -1.48 8.30
CA GLY A 85 -16.07 -0.38 9.24
C GLY A 85 -15.40 0.89 8.74
N ARG A 86 -15.82 2.04 9.29
CA ARG A 86 -15.30 3.35 8.86
C ARG A 86 -13.77 3.38 8.93
N ASP A 87 -13.13 3.81 7.84
CA ASP A 87 -11.67 3.91 7.73
C ASP A 87 -10.95 2.58 8.01
N SER A 88 -11.57 1.43 7.71
CA SER A 88 -10.89 0.12 7.80
C SER A 88 -9.76 -0.01 6.79
N GLY A 89 -9.93 0.63 5.65
CA GLY A 89 -8.97 0.67 4.56
C GLY A 89 -9.00 -0.55 3.65
N GLN A 90 -8.42 -0.40 2.46
CA GLN A 90 -8.38 -1.40 1.41
C GLN A 90 -7.11 -1.29 0.58
N LEU A 91 -6.65 -2.40 0.03
CA LEU A 91 -5.67 -2.47 -1.04
C LEU A 91 -6.25 -3.17 -2.25
N ARG A 92 -6.04 -2.62 -3.45
CA ARG A 92 -6.30 -3.28 -4.72
C ARG A 92 -5.04 -3.32 -5.58
N VAL A 93 -4.87 -4.41 -6.29
CA VAL A 93 -3.72 -4.61 -7.19
C VAL A 93 -4.22 -4.81 -8.61
N TYR A 94 -3.57 -4.18 -9.57
CA TYR A 94 -3.92 -4.28 -10.98
C TYR A 94 -2.71 -4.67 -11.82
N GLN A 95 -2.96 -5.41 -12.88
CA GLN A 95 -1.96 -5.77 -13.88
C GLN A 95 -2.38 -5.27 -15.26
N TRP A 96 -1.42 -4.77 -16.02
CA TRP A 96 -1.63 -4.41 -17.41
C TRP A 96 -1.68 -5.63 -18.30
N ASN A 97 -2.76 -5.80 -19.06
CA ASN A 97 -2.95 -6.95 -19.96
C ASN A 97 -2.62 -6.64 -21.45
N GLY A 98 -2.00 -5.47 -21.72
CA GLY A 98 -1.73 -4.98 -23.07
C GLY A 98 -2.81 -4.04 -23.63
N SER A 99 -3.96 -3.88 -22.93
CA SER A 99 -5.05 -3.00 -23.36
C SER A 99 -5.74 -2.26 -22.22
N SER A 100 -5.75 -2.82 -21.02
CA SER A 100 -6.38 -2.26 -19.84
C SER A 100 -5.72 -2.75 -18.56
N TRP A 101 -5.95 -2.02 -17.47
CA TRP A 101 -5.60 -2.43 -16.12
C TRP A 101 -6.69 -3.38 -15.59
N VAL A 102 -6.30 -4.60 -15.24
CA VAL A 102 -7.20 -5.65 -14.74
C VAL A 102 -6.82 -5.98 -13.31
N GLN A 103 -7.81 -6.01 -12.43
CA GLN A 103 -7.57 -6.32 -11.01
C GLN A 103 -7.06 -7.76 -10.84
N MET A 104 -6.01 -7.92 -10.04
CA MET A 104 -5.39 -9.19 -9.67
C MET A 104 -6.04 -9.74 -8.38
N GLY A 105 -6.97 -10.65 -8.53
CA GLY A 105 -7.68 -11.26 -7.41
C GLY A 105 -8.69 -10.32 -6.74
N ALA A 106 -9.11 -10.68 -5.52
CA ALA A 106 -9.97 -9.83 -4.70
C ALA A 106 -9.16 -8.71 -4.03
N SER A 107 -9.85 -7.66 -3.59
CA SER A 107 -9.30 -6.66 -2.69
C SER A 107 -8.82 -7.28 -1.38
N ILE A 108 -7.88 -6.60 -0.73
CA ILE A 108 -7.40 -6.92 0.61
C ILE A 108 -7.91 -5.82 1.53
N ASP A 109 -8.83 -6.18 2.44
CA ASP A 109 -9.51 -5.22 3.29
C ASP A 109 -8.92 -5.20 4.72
N GLY A 110 -9.04 -4.06 5.39
CA GLY A 110 -8.78 -3.94 6.82
C GLY A 110 -9.74 -4.79 7.64
N TYR A 111 -9.33 -5.19 8.82
CA TYR A 111 -10.17 -6.06 9.66
C TYR A 111 -11.22 -5.27 10.42
N GLU A 112 -10.86 -4.09 10.92
CA GLU A 112 -11.72 -3.29 11.79
C GLU A 112 -11.70 -1.81 11.38
N GLY A 113 -12.75 -1.09 11.79
CA GLY A 113 -12.81 0.35 11.55
C GLY A 113 -11.67 1.09 12.25
N GLY A 114 -11.03 1.99 11.53
CA GLY A 114 -9.89 2.76 12.02
C GLY A 114 -8.52 2.15 11.74
N ASP A 115 -8.43 0.91 11.22
CA ASP A 115 -7.15 0.26 10.87
C ASP A 115 -6.35 1.06 9.84
N ALA A 116 -7.05 1.72 8.93
CA ALA A 116 -6.48 2.50 7.83
C ALA A 116 -5.49 1.68 6.97
N LEU A 117 -5.87 0.42 6.65
CA LEU A 117 -5.07 -0.45 5.78
C LEU A 117 -4.86 0.21 4.42
N GLY A 118 -3.64 0.15 3.89
CA GLY A 118 -3.30 0.83 2.64
C GLY A 118 -2.82 2.27 2.83
N THR A 119 -2.60 2.72 4.07
CA THR A 119 -1.89 4.00 4.33
C THR A 119 -0.53 4.01 3.67
N SER A 120 0.18 2.89 3.69
CA SER A 120 1.43 2.69 2.96
C SER A 120 1.46 1.34 2.28
N VAL A 121 2.07 1.28 1.09
CA VAL A 121 2.21 0.04 0.31
C VAL A 121 3.61 -0.06 -0.29
N ALA A 122 4.12 -1.27 -0.40
CA ALA A 122 5.35 -1.57 -1.12
C ALA A 122 5.18 -2.88 -1.90
N LEU A 123 5.76 -2.95 -3.10
CA LEU A 123 5.67 -4.07 -4.02
C LEU A 123 7.07 -4.62 -4.31
N SER A 124 7.22 -5.95 -4.40
CA SER A 124 8.45 -6.57 -4.89
C SER A 124 8.68 -6.27 -6.38
N SER A 125 9.90 -6.44 -6.86
CA SER A 125 10.26 -6.12 -8.24
C SER A 125 9.43 -6.87 -9.27
N ASP A 126 9.06 -8.10 -9.00
CA ASP A 126 8.24 -8.96 -9.86
C ASP A 126 6.72 -8.73 -9.71
N GLY A 127 6.32 -7.84 -8.79
CA GLY A 127 4.91 -7.57 -8.51
C GLY A 127 4.16 -8.71 -7.81
N GLN A 128 4.87 -9.71 -7.23
CA GLN A 128 4.24 -10.90 -6.65
C GLN A 128 4.17 -10.88 -5.12
N THR A 129 4.85 -9.94 -4.45
CA THR A 129 4.82 -9.78 -2.99
C THR A 129 4.51 -8.34 -2.64
N ILE A 130 3.59 -8.14 -1.67
CA ILE A 130 3.12 -6.81 -1.24
C ILE A 130 3.21 -6.70 0.27
N ALA A 131 3.77 -5.60 0.78
CA ALA A 131 3.65 -5.19 2.17
C ALA A 131 2.66 -4.03 2.28
N ILE A 132 1.76 -4.09 3.26
CA ILE A 132 0.66 -3.14 3.46
C ILE A 132 0.67 -2.68 4.91
N GLY A 133 0.76 -1.36 5.12
CA GLY A 133 0.67 -0.76 6.45
C GLY A 133 -0.75 -0.39 6.84
N ALA A 134 -1.08 -0.63 8.10
CA ALA A 134 -2.33 -0.29 8.79
C ALA A 134 -2.01 0.36 10.15
N PRO A 135 -1.61 1.64 10.16
CA PRO A 135 -1.08 2.30 11.37
C PRO A 135 -2.12 2.52 12.47
N GLY A 136 -3.40 2.51 12.12
CA GLY A 136 -4.48 2.67 13.09
C GLY A 136 -4.86 1.39 13.84
N ASN A 137 -4.34 0.22 13.45
CA ASN A 137 -4.73 -1.04 14.06
C ASN A 137 -4.39 -1.14 15.54
N ASP A 138 -5.28 -1.79 16.31
CA ASP A 138 -5.26 -1.84 17.78
C ASP A 138 -4.68 -3.16 18.37
N GLY A 139 -4.04 -4.02 17.55
CA GLY A 139 -3.61 -5.38 17.94
C GLY A 139 -2.78 -5.48 19.21
N ASN A 140 -1.84 -4.54 19.45
CA ASN A 140 -1.04 -4.44 20.67
C ASN A 140 -1.35 -3.17 21.49
N GLY A 141 -2.53 -2.61 21.31
CA GLY A 141 -3.02 -1.40 21.97
C GLY A 141 -3.43 -0.33 20.97
N LEU A 142 -4.19 0.66 21.41
CA LEU A 142 -4.78 1.69 20.54
C LEU A 142 -3.73 2.29 19.59
N SER A 143 -3.98 2.17 18.31
CA SER A 143 -3.11 2.65 17.23
C SER A 143 -1.65 2.15 17.34
N SER A 144 -1.45 0.92 17.81
CA SER A 144 -0.12 0.30 17.76
C SER A 144 0.36 0.11 16.32
N GLY A 145 -0.59 -0.09 15.42
CA GLY A 145 -0.37 -0.35 14.01
C GLY A 145 0.14 -1.76 13.72
N HIS A 146 0.04 -2.16 12.47
CA HIS A 146 0.66 -3.40 11.97
C HIS A 146 1.03 -3.30 10.48
N VAL A 147 1.79 -4.29 10.02
CA VAL A 147 2.04 -4.54 8.61
C VAL A 147 1.66 -5.98 8.28
N ARG A 148 0.94 -6.18 7.17
CA ARG A 148 0.66 -7.49 6.58
C ARG A 148 1.41 -7.65 5.27
N VAL A 149 1.91 -8.86 5.03
CA VAL A 149 2.59 -9.17 3.78
C VAL A 149 1.84 -10.29 3.07
N TYR A 150 1.60 -10.10 1.78
CA TYR A 150 0.87 -11.04 0.94
C TYR A 150 1.71 -11.46 -0.26
N GLN A 151 1.51 -12.69 -0.71
CA GLN A 151 2.13 -13.24 -1.92
C GLN A 151 1.05 -13.73 -2.88
N TRP A 152 1.24 -13.43 -4.16
CA TRP A 152 0.38 -13.91 -5.24
C TRP A 152 0.67 -15.37 -5.58
N ASN A 153 -0.35 -16.22 -5.61
CA ASN A 153 -0.21 -17.65 -5.94
C ASN A 153 -0.65 -18.00 -7.36
N GLY A 154 -0.90 -16.99 -8.22
CA GLY A 154 -1.44 -17.14 -9.56
C GLY A 154 -2.96 -16.98 -9.65
N ASN A 155 -3.67 -16.91 -8.52
CA ASN A 155 -5.14 -16.78 -8.47
C ASN A 155 -5.63 -15.83 -7.36
N SER A 156 -4.93 -15.78 -6.24
CA SER A 156 -5.31 -14.97 -5.08
C SER A 156 -4.10 -14.48 -4.32
N TRP A 157 -4.27 -13.41 -3.56
CA TRP A 157 -3.31 -12.92 -2.59
C TRP A 157 -3.43 -13.71 -1.30
N LEU A 158 -2.35 -14.37 -0.89
CA LEU A 158 -2.28 -15.12 0.35
C LEU A 158 -1.34 -14.43 1.32
N GLN A 159 -1.80 -14.19 2.54
CA GLN A 159 -0.94 -13.65 3.58
C GLN A 159 0.20 -14.64 3.88
N ILE A 160 1.42 -14.14 3.95
CA ILE A 160 2.60 -14.92 4.33
C ILE A 160 3.07 -14.50 5.73
N GLY A 161 3.05 -15.46 6.65
CA GLY A 161 3.28 -15.23 8.08
C GLY A 161 2.09 -14.57 8.79
N GLU A 162 2.31 -14.25 10.04
CA GLU A 162 1.38 -13.51 10.88
C GLU A 162 1.56 -11.99 10.71
N ASP A 163 0.63 -11.19 11.25
CA ASP A 163 0.73 -9.74 11.27
C ASP A 163 1.99 -9.30 12.01
N ILE A 164 2.72 -8.36 11.41
CA ILE A 164 3.89 -7.75 12.06
C ILE A 164 3.38 -6.54 12.85
N ASN A 165 3.05 -6.77 14.11
CA ASN A 165 2.42 -5.78 14.97
C ASN A 165 3.41 -4.74 15.51
N GLY A 166 2.96 -3.50 15.68
CA GLY A 166 3.62 -2.49 16.49
C GLY A 166 3.81 -2.97 17.93
N LYS A 167 4.79 -2.45 18.63
CA LYS A 167 5.19 -2.97 19.94
C LYS A 167 4.26 -2.52 21.05
N VAL A 168 3.84 -1.26 21.02
CA VAL A 168 3.01 -0.65 22.06
C VAL A 168 1.99 0.33 21.44
N LYS A 169 1.05 0.75 22.29
CA LYS A 169 0.04 1.76 21.96
C LYS A 169 0.68 3.00 21.33
N ALA A 170 0.04 3.52 20.28
CA ALA A 170 0.39 4.74 19.57
C ALA A 170 1.73 4.71 18.81
N ASP A 171 2.35 3.53 18.62
CA ASP A 171 3.54 3.39 17.79
C ASP A 171 3.31 3.77 16.33
N LEU A 172 2.07 3.62 15.84
CA LEU A 172 1.68 3.85 14.44
C LEU A 172 2.54 3.03 13.46
N SER A 173 2.86 1.79 13.85
CA SER A 173 3.63 0.87 13.01
C SER A 173 2.95 0.63 11.66
N GLY A 174 3.69 0.70 10.56
CA GLY A 174 3.13 0.64 9.21
C GLY A 174 2.72 1.99 8.63
N THR A 175 3.03 3.12 9.29
CA THR A 175 2.89 4.45 8.66
C THR A 175 3.71 4.54 7.37
N SER A 176 4.87 3.89 7.33
CA SER A 176 5.65 3.69 6.11
C SER A 176 6.17 2.26 6.03
N VAL A 177 6.20 1.72 4.81
CA VAL A 177 6.74 0.39 4.52
C VAL A 177 7.65 0.43 3.30
N SER A 178 8.65 -0.43 3.29
CA SER A 178 9.48 -0.67 2.11
C SER A 178 9.79 -2.16 2.01
N LEU A 179 9.83 -2.69 0.80
CA LEU A 179 10.06 -4.10 0.53
C LEU A 179 11.31 -4.27 -0.35
N SER A 180 12.12 -5.28 -0.05
CA SER A 180 13.24 -5.64 -0.93
C SER A 180 12.75 -6.14 -2.29
N SER A 181 13.60 -6.08 -3.32
CA SER A 181 13.28 -6.49 -4.69
C SER A 181 12.73 -7.92 -4.79
N ASN A 182 13.21 -8.83 -3.97
CA ASN A 182 12.75 -10.22 -3.92
C ASN A 182 11.57 -10.48 -2.97
N GLY A 183 11.07 -9.43 -2.29
CA GLY A 183 9.95 -9.56 -1.34
C GLY A 183 10.27 -10.21 0.00
N GLU A 184 11.55 -10.51 0.29
CA GLU A 184 11.94 -11.26 1.49
C GLU A 184 12.36 -10.40 2.68
N ILE A 185 12.56 -9.09 2.50
CA ILE A 185 12.92 -8.16 3.58
C ILE A 185 11.94 -7.00 3.57
N VAL A 186 11.34 -6.71 4.72
CA VAL A 186 10.45 -5.56 4.92
C VAL A 186 11.03 -4.61 5.98
N ALA A 187 11.05 -3.32 5.68
CA ALA A 187 11.34 -2.25 6.63
C ALA A 187 10.04 -1.53 6.97
N ILE A 188 9.81 -1.28 8.26
CA ILE A 188 8.56 -0.74 8.82
C ILE A 188 8.87 0.46 9.69
N GLY A 189 8.26 1.60 9.36
CA GLY A 189 8.33 2.81 10.17
C GLY A 189 7.19 2.89 11.18
N ALA A 190 7.54 3.30 12.39
CA ALA A 190 6.65 3.51 13.53
C ALA A 190 6.96 4.88 14.17
N PRO A 191 6.41 5.98 13.61
CA PRO A 191 6.80 7.36 13.99
C PRO A 191 6.37 7.75 15.40
N GLY A 192 5.34 7.13 15.95
CA GLY A 192 4.86 7.40 17.32
C GLY A 192 5.60 6.62 18.40
N ASN A 193 6.63 5.83 18.07
CA ASN A 193 7.34 5.04 19.08
C ASN A 193 8.15 5.92 20.05
N ASP A 194 7.97 5.69 21.38
CA ASP A 194 8.55 6.48 22.47
C ASP A 194 9.88 5.91 23.01
N GLY A 195 10.48 4.95 22.35
CA GLY A 195 11.66 4.21 22.87
C GLY A 195 12.87 5.07 23.25
N ASN A 196 13.04 6.23 22.61
CA ASN A 196 14.12 7.20 22.89
C ASN A 196 13.58 8.59 23.28
N GLY A 197 12.32 8.70 23.63
CA GLY A 197 11.62 9.94 23.98
C GLY A 197 10.28 10.02 23.27
N SER A 198 9.40 10.95 23.67
CA SER A 198 8.06 11.10 23.09
C SER A 198 8.15 11.28 21.57
N ASP A 199 7.41 10.44 20.83
CA ASP A 199 7.31 10.43 19.37
C ASP A 199 8.68 10.45 18.67
N SER A 200 9.70 9.80 19.30
CA SER A 200 11.04 9.74 18.72
C SER A 200 11.09 8.87 17.46
N GLY A 201 10.11 8.00 17.30
CA GLY A 201 9.97 7.08 16.20
C GLY A 201 11.05 6.01 16.15
N HIS A 202 10.75 4.92 15.44
CA HIS A 202 11.79 3.96 15.07
C HIS A 202 11.45 3.23 13.77
N VAL A 203 12.44 2.51 13.24
CA VAL A 203 12.30 1.60 12.11
C VAL A 203 12.70 0.20 12.55
N THR A 204 11.86 -0.78 12.22
CA THR A 204 12.19 -2.20 12.37
C THR A 204 12.34 -2.86 11.00
N ILE A 205 13.23 -3.83 10.91
CA ILE A 205 13.47 -4.60 9.69
C ILE A 205 13.21 -6.05 9.99
N TYR A 206 12.47 -6.74 9.10
CA TYR A 206 12.17 -8.16 9.21
C TYR A 206 12.58 -8.89 7.94
N GLN A 207 13.02 -10.14 8.12
CA GLN A 207 13.31 -11.06 7.02
C GLN A 207 12.35 -12.24 7.06
N TRP A 208 11.88 -12.66 5.90
CA TRP A 208 11.07 -13.86 5.74
C TRP A 208 11.90 -15.13 5.96
N GLY A 209 11.54 -15.95 6.95
CA GLY A 209 12.20 -17.20 7.29
C GLY A 209 11.52 -18.45 6.71
N GLY A 210 10.62 -18.28 5.72
CA GLY A 210 9.87 -19.39 5.12
C GLY A 210 8.54 -19.73 5.85
N HIS A 211 8.42 -19.35 7.13
CA HIS A 211 7.20 -19.56 7.93
C HIS A 211 6.81 -18.35 8.77
N SER A 212 7.74 -17.50 9.11
CA SER A 212 7.53 -16.31 9.93
C SER A 212 8.47 -15.18 9.54
N TRP A 213 8.06 -13.96 9.89
CA TRP A 213 8.91 -12.78 9.78
C TRP A 213 9.81 -12.67 11.00
N LEU A 214 11.12 -12.66 10.79
CA LEU A 214 12.14 -12.60 11.84
C LEU A 214 12.77 -11.22 11.86
N GLN A 215 12.75 -10.54 13.02
CA GLN A 215 13.35 -9.21 13.14
C GLN A 215 14.86 -9.29 12.92
N LEU A 216 15.40 -8.42 12.08
CA LEU A 216 16.82 -8.23 11.84
C LEU A 216 17.33 -7.10 12.74
N GLY A 217 18.32 -7.40 13.58
CA GLY A 217 18.86 -6.45 14.55
C GLY A 217 17.98 -6.28 15.80
N GLY A 218 18.35 -5.35 16.67
CA GLY A 218 17.67 -5.03 17.93
C GLY A 218 17.50 -3.56 18.14
#